data_1fd79a8d696bc68caceceed0b59b9f16
#
_entry.id   1fd79a8d696bc68caceceed0b59b9f16
#
_cell.length_a   1.000
_cell.length_b   1.000
_cell.length_c   1.000
_cell.angle_alpha   90.00
_cell.angle_beta   90.00
_cell.angle_gamma   90.00
#
_symmetry.space_group_name_H-M   'P 1'
#
loop_
_entity.id
_entity.type
_entity.pdbx_description
1 polymer ?
#
loop_
_entity_poly.entity_id
_entity_poly.type
_entity_poly.pdbx_seq_one_letter_code
_entity_poly.pdbx_strand_id
1 'polypeptide(L)'
;MRWAKGDRERDGLRRESGARPRRPVYPAETVRIVLGAGYVGSRVAEQAARRGEDVVATVRSAERAEQLAQRGILHVTREPVSEVARKLVDESAHVIICFPPDGATDAELAPLLARARAVSYLSTTSVYGETKGVIDDGTPVTDTPTPSQARVLGAEAAYRAIGATVLRAPGIYGPDRGLHVRVRSGKHQIPGDGRGFVSRIHADDLAALLLASDAVRGETFVVGDLEPAPQRDVVAWICEHYGCDYPPSVPPEQVHETLRRDRRIDPTRALHTLGVSLRHPSFRSGMQREDDARTAD
;
A
#
# COMPACT_ATOMS: atom_id res chain seq x y z
N MET A 1 -0.44 82.67 28.37
CA MET A 1 0.51 82.13 27.31
C MET A 1 0.45 80.61 27.27
N ARG A 2 0.24 80.12 26.11
CA ARG A 2 0.11 78.70 25.75
C ARG A 2 1.35 77.86 26.06
N TRP A 3 1.17 76.58 26.34
CA TRP A 3 1.87 75.37 25.79
C TRP A 3 1.43 74.18 26.63
N ALA A 4 0.71 73.34 26.16
CA ALA A 4 0.76 72.20 25.23
C ALA A 4 0.96 70.82 25.97
N LYS A 5 0.02 69.99 25.76
CA LYS A 5 -0.17 68.60 26.22
C LYS A 5 1.00 67.72 25.81
N GLY A 6 1.31 66.73 26.64
CA GLY A 6 2.05 65.53 26.34
C GLY A 6 1.24 64.29 26.68
N ASP A 7 0.61 63.70 25.69
CA ASP A 7 -0.08 62.43 25.78
C ASP A 7 0.94 61.31 25.97
N ARG A 8 0.76 60.51 27.01
CA ARG A 8 1.45 59.21 27.16
C ARG A 8 0.52 58.12 26.61
N GLU A 9 0.83 57.66 25.43
CA GLU A 9 0.27 56.46 24.87
C GLU A 9 0.56 55.27 25.80
N ARG A 10 -0.49 54.60 26.25
CA ARG A 10 -0.44 53.28 26.87
C ARG A 10 -0.44 52.27 25.76
N ASP A 11 0.71 51.66 25.54
CA ASP A 11 0.90 50.53 24.67
C ASP A 11 0.09 49.32 25.22
N GLY A 12 -1.07 49.05 24.60
CA GLY A 12 -1.94 47.98 24.89
C GLY A 12 -1.46 46.70 24.17
N LEU A 13 -0.70 45.84 24.85
CA LEU A 13 -0.43 44.50 24.43
C LEU A 13 -1.74 43.76 24.11
N ARG A 14 -2.13 43.75 22.84
CA ARG A 14 -3.15 42.86 22.29
C ARG A 14 -2.67 41.41 22.46
N ARG A 15 -3.29 40.69 23.36
CA ARG A 15 -3.20 39.20 23.40
C ARG A 15 -3.79 38.71 22.07
N GLU A 16 -2.94 38.23 21.20
CA GLU A 16 -3.36 37.45 20.04
C GLU A 16 -4.10 36.22 20.60
N SER A 17 -5.41 36.19 20.41
CA SER A 17 -6.25 35.04 20.65
C SER A 17 -5.78 33.93 19.68
N GLY A 18 -5.16 32.89 20.23
CA GLY A 18 -4.76 31.72 19.48
C GLY A 18 -5.95 31.16 18.73
N ALA A 19 -6.10 31.53 17.48
CA ALA A 19 -7.05 30.91 16.59
C ALA A 19 -6.70 29.42 16.49
N ARG A 20 -7.57 28.56 17.01
CA ARG A 20 -7.47 27.10 16.76
C ARG A 20 -7.36 26.91 15.26
N PRO A 21 -6.44 26.07 14.76
CA PRO A 21 -6.34 25.77 13.34
C PRO A 21 -7.73 25.32 12.88
N ARG A 22 -8.28 26.07 11.91
CA ARG A 22 -9.57 25.70 11.29
C ARG A 22 -9.43 24.30 10.73
N ARG A 23 -10.33 23.39 11.09
CA ARG A 23 -10.48 22.11 10.40
C ARG A 23 -10.54 22.41 8.90
N PRO A 24 -9.76 21.71 8.06
CA PRO A 24 -9.96 21.81 6.63
C PRO A 24 -11.44 21.50 6.35
N VAL A 25 -12.13 22.38 5.66
CA VAL A 25 -13.52 22.15 5.21
C VAL A 25 -13.39 21.26 3.99
N TYR A 26 -13.55 19.95 4.19
CA TYR A 26 -13.64 19.00 3.09
C TYR A 26 -15.06 19.13 2.51
N PRO A 27 -15.23 19.23 1.17
CA PRO A 27 -16.53 19.13 0.54
C PRO A 27 -17.16 17.77 0.87
N ALA A 28 -18.46 17.60 0.64
CA ALA A 28 -19.23 16.39 0.96
C ALA A 28 -18.77 15.11 0.22
N GLU A 29 -17.63 15.15 -0.43
CA GLU A 29 -16.98 14.06 -1.16
C GLU A 29 -16.03 13.28 -0.25
N THR A 30 -15.85 12.01 -0.56
CA THR A 30 -15.05 11.05 0.20
C THR A 30 -13.62 11.55 0.45
N VAL A 31 -13.22 11.64 1.71
CA VAL A 31 -11.83 11.90 2.10
C VAL A 31 -11.05 10.59 2.12
N ARG A 32 -9.91 10.54 1.42
CA ARG A 32 -8.98 9.40 1.43
C ARG A 32 -7.93 9.59 2.51
N ILE A 33 -7.92 8.72 3.51
CA ILE A 33 -6.91 8.74 4.58
C ILE A 33 -5.98 7.56 4.39
N VAL A 34 -4.76 7.81 3.94
CA VAL A 34 -3.75 6.79 3.68
C VAL A 34 -2.81 6.68 4.88
N LEU A 35 -2.99 5.63 5.66
CA LEU A 35 -2.14 5.33 6.81
C LEU A 35 -0.94 4.50 6.37
N GLY A 36 0.25 5.14 6.36
CA GLY A 36 1.49 4.53 5.89
C GLY A 36 1.75 4.74 4.39
N ALA A 37 2.01 5.97 3.96
CA ALA A 37 2.36 6.31 2.57
C ALA A 37 3.80 5.90 2.21
N GLY A 38 4.09 4.61 2.35
CA GLY A 38 5.29 3.93 1.87
C GLY A 38 5.22 3.65 0.36
N TYR A 39 5.71 2.48 -0.08
CA TYR A 39 5.78 2.13 -1.51
C TYR A 39 4.42 2.05 -2.20
N VAL A 40 3.45 1.37 -1.60
CA VAL A 40 2.08 1.27 -2.13
C VAL A 40 1.24 2.47 -1.73
N GLY A 41 1.27 2.86 -0.44
CA GLY A 41 0.43 3.94 0.06
C GLY A 41 0.69 5.29 -0.63
N SER A 42 1.92 5.58 -1.09
CA SER A 42 2.17 6.78 -1.89
C SER A 42 1.47 6.74 -3.25
N ARG A 43 1.43 5.57 -3.90
CA ARG A 43 0.70 5.38 -5.17
C ARG A 43 -0.81 5.50 -4.99
N VAL A 44 -1.33 5.01 -3.86
CA VAL A 44 -2.74 5.22 -3.49
C VAL A 44 -3.03 6.71 -3.37
N ALA A 45 -2.22 7.44 -2.60
CA ALA A 45 -2.38 8.88 -2.41
C ALA A 45 -2.28 9.66 -3.72
N GLU A 46 -1.28 9.35 -4.55
CA GLU A 46 -1.08 9.97 -5.86
C GLU A 46 -2.23 9.70 -6.84
N GLN A 47 -2.73 8.45 -6.88
CA GLN A 47 -3.87 8.11 -7.76
C GLN A 47 -5.16 8.80 -7.32
N ALA A 48 -5.42 8.86 -6.01
CA ALA A 48 -6.58 9.59 -5.47
C ALA A 48 -6.48 11.10 -5.76
N ALA A 49 -5.33 11.72 -5.53
CA ALA A 49 -5.12 13.13 -5.82
C ALA A 49 -5.29 13.46 -7.31
N ARG A 50 -4.81 12.59 -8.23
CA ARG A 50 -5.03 12.77 -9.67
C ARG A 50 -6.51 12.68 -10.09
N ARG A 51 -7.36 12.05 -9.29
CA ARG A 51 -8.82 12.02 -9.48
C ARG A 51 -9.51 13.25 -8.90
N GLY A 52 -8.76 14.18 -8.29
CA GLY A 52 -9.31 15.36 -7.61
C GLY A 52 -9.88 15.05 -6.22
N GLU A 53 -9.58 13.87 -5.65
CA GLU A 53 -10.07 13.49 -4.32
C GLU A 53 -9.21 14.15 -3.22
N ASP A 54 -9.82 14.49 -2.10
CA ASP A 54 -9.10 14.98 -0.93
C ASP A 54 -8.32 13.84 -0.26
N VAL A 55 -7.03 14.05 -0.07
CA VAL A 55 -6.11 13.01 0.44
C VAL A 55 -5.35 13.50 1.66
N VAL A 56 -5.38 12.71 2.72
CA VAL A 56 -4.46 12.84 3.86
C VAL A 56 -3.55 11.62 3.91
N ALA A 57 -2.23 11.83 3.95
CA ALA A 57 -1.26 10.75 3.96
C ALA A 57 -0.36 10.82 5.20
N THR A 58 -0.15 9.68 5.87
CA THR A 58 0.81 9.60 6.98
C THR A 58 2.15 9.03 6.53
N VAL A 59 3.23 9.62 6.99
CA VAL A 59 4.61 9.17 6.76
C VAL A 59 5.44 9.23 8.03
N ARG A 60 6.57 8.51 8.07
CA ARG A 60 7.47 8.52 9.22
C ARG A 60 8.58 9.56 9.13
N SER A 61 9.06 9.87 7.94
CA SER A 61 10.19 10.80 7.73
C SER A 61 9.77 12.11 7.10
N ALA A 62 10.50 13.19 7.41
CA ALA A 62 10.30 14.50 6.80
C ALA A 62 10.59 14.49 5.30
N GLU A 63 11.66 13.79 4.90
CA GLU A 63 12.04 13.63 3.50
C GLU A 63 10.89 13.03 2.67
N ARG A 64 10.22 11.98 3.21
CA ARG A 64 9.09 11.37 2.53
C ARG A 64 7.88 12.30 2.45
N ALA A 65 7.66 13.13 3.49
CA ALA A 65 6.61 14.14 3.46
C ALA A 65 6.84 15.16 2.34
N GLU A 66 8.05 15.65 2.22
CA GLU A 66 8.44 16.60 1.18
C GLU A 66 8.29 15.99 -0.23
N GLN A 67 8.77 14.77 -0.44
CA GLN A 67 8.61 14.06 -1.71
C GLN A 67 7.13 13.93 -2.13
N LEU A 68 6.23 13.61 -1.20
CA LEU A 68 4.81 13.49 -1.49
C LEU A 68 4.17 14.87 -1.76
N ALA A 69 4.55 15.90 -1.01
CA ALA A 69 4.09 17.26 -1.26
C ALA A 69 4.48 17.75 -2.67
N GLN A 70 5.73 17.48 -3.09
CA GLN A 70 6.20 17.78 -4.45
C GLN A 70 5.43 17.03 -5.54
N ARG A 71 4.80 15.88 -5.21
CA ARG A 71 3.94 15.10 -6.11
C ARG A 71 2.45 15.50 -6.03
N GLY A 72 2.14 16.60 -5.37
CA GLY A 72 0.80 17.17 -5.31
C GLY A 72 -0.09 16.65 -4.18
N ILE A 73 0.46 15.93 -3.17
CA ILE A 73 -0.29 15.54 -1.98
C ILE A 73 -0.25 16.68 -0.98
N LEU A 74 -1.37 17.40 -0.86
CA LEU A 74 -1.43 18.65 -0.09
C LEU A 74 -1.38 18.43 1.43
N HIS A 75 -1.91 17.32 1.93
CA HIS A 75 -1.98 17.03 3.36
C HIS A 75 -1.15 15.81 3.71
N VAL A 76 0.13 16.02 4.00
CA VAL A 76 1.04 14.99 4.48
C VAL A 76 1.41 15.27 5.93
N THR A 77 1.25 14.28 6.81
CA THR A 77 1.53 14.42 8.23
C THR A 77 2.45 13.32 8.75
N ARG A 78 3.20 13.64 9.83
CA ARG A 78 4.03 12.70 10.58
C ARG A 78 3.43 12.36 11.94
N GLU A 79 2.21 12.78 12.20
CA GLU A 79 1.51 12.42 13.42
C GLU A 79 1.31 10.90 13.50
N PRO A 80 1.26 10.34 14.71
CA PRO A 80 0.88 8.95 14.92
C PRO A 80 -0.45 8.62 14.23
N VAL A 81 -0.57 7.44 13.63
CA VAL A 81 -1.77 7.03 12.88
C VAL A 81 -3.03 7.05 13.74
N SER A 82 -2.92 6.75 15.03
CA SER A 82 -4.04 6.83 15.97
C SER A 82 -4.50 8.27 16.22
N GLU A 83 -3.59 9.25 16.26
CA GLU A 83 -3.95 10.67 16.39
C GLU A 83 -4.64 11.18 15.12
N VAL A 84 -4.14 10.79 13.94
CA VAL A 84 -4.80 11.10 12.67
C VAL A 84 -6.20 10.50 12.63
N ALA A 85 -6.35 9.24 13.05
CA ALA A 85 -7.65 8.57 13.11
C ALA A 85 -8.62 9.29 14.05
N ARG A 86 -8.20 9.67 15.26
CA ARG A 86 -9.05 10.42 16.22
C ARG A 86 -9.53 11.75 15.68
N LYS A 87 -8.66 12.44 14.92
CA LYS A 87 -8.93 13.79 14.40
C LYS A 87 -9.78 13.80 13.14
N LEU A 88 -9.56 12.86 12.23
CA LEU A 88 -10.03 12.97 10.85
C LEU A 88 -11.01 11.88 10.42
N VAL A 89 -11.05 10.72 11.09
CA VAL A 89 -11.96 9.65 10.69
C VAL A 89 -13.40 10.01 11.08
N ASP A 90 -14.27 9.98 10.09
CA ASP A 90 -15.72 10.15 10.20
C ASP A 90 -16.44 9.33 9.12
N GLU A 91 -17.74 9.49 8.99
CA GLU A 91 -18.59 8.75 8.04
C GLU A 91 -18.33 9.08 6.56
N SER A 92 -17.52 10.10 6.25
CA SER A 92 -17.09 10.42 4.89
C SER A 92 -15.76 9.74 4.51
N ALA A 93 -15.00 9.27 5.51
CA ALA A 93 -13.64 8.79 5.32
C ALA A 93 -13.58 7.38 4.71
N HIS A 94 -12.73 7.21 3.69
CA HIS A 94 -12.18 5.91 3.32
C HIS A 94 -10.75 5.82 3.83
N VAL A 95 -10.52 4.96 4.80
CA VAL A 95 -9.20 4.75 5.41
C VAL A 95 -8.51 3.57 4.76
N ILE A 96 -7.29 3.79 4.26
CA ILE A 96 -6.49 2.77 3.57
C ILE A 96 -5.21 2.53 4.36
N ILE A 97 -5.03 1.32 4.88
CA ILE A 97 -3.94 0.93 5.77
C ILE A 97 -2.88 0.19 4.97
N CYS A 98 -1.67 0.79 4.85
CA CYS A 98 -0.55 0.29 4.05
C CYS A 98 0.75 0.13 4.83
N PHE A 99 0.73 0.21 6.15
CA PHE A 99 1.92 -0.05 6.98
C PHE A 99 1.97 -1.53 7.42
N PRO A 100 3.18 -2.08 7.66
CA PRO A 100 3.33 -3.44 8.19
C PRO A 100 2.74 -3.56 9.59
N PRO A 101 2.01 -4.65 9.91
CA PRO A 101 1.40 -4.84 11.22
C PRO A 101 2.45 -5.03 12.31
N ASP A 102 2.22 -4.41 13.47
CA ASP A 102 3.02 -4.60 14.68
C ASP A 102 2.20 -5.20 15.85
N GLY A 103 0.88 -5.30 15.67
CA GLY A 103 -0.07 -5.83 16.63
C GLY A 103 -0.59 -4.78 17.62
N ALA A 104 0.26 -3.96 18.18
CA ALA A 104 -0.13 -2.93 19.15
C ALA A 104 -0.86 -1.75 18.48
N THR A 105 -0.25 -1.21 17.42
CA THR A 105 -0.86 -0.14 16.62
C THR A 105 -2.16 -0.60 15.98
N ASP A 106 -2.22 -1.83 15.46
CA ASP A 106 -3.41 -2.37 14.81
C ASP A 106 -4.58 -2.50 15.81
N ALA A 107 -4.32 -2.99 17.02
CA ALA A 107 -5.32 -3.14 18.06
C ALA A 107 -5.86 -1.79 18.58
N GLU A 108 -4.98 -0.79 18.73
CA GLU A 108 -5.38 0.58 19.10
C GLU A 108 -6.20 1.25 18.00
N LEU A 109 -5.78 1.07 16.74
CA LEU A 109 -6.32 1.78 15.60
C LEU A 109 -7.71 1.28 15.18
N ALA A 110 -7.93 -0.06 15.17
CA ALA A 110 -9.16 -0.64 14.66
C ALA A 110 -10.44 -0.01 15.25
N PRO A 111 -10.62 0.14 16.58
CA PRO A 111 -11.82 0.77 17.14
C PRO A 111 -11.99 2.24 16.72
N LEU A 112 -10.90 2.97 16.48
CA LEU A 112 -10.95 4.36 16.03
C LEU A 112 -11.47 4.50 14.60
N LEU A 113 -11.34 3.43 13.79
CA LEU A 113 -11.77 3.38 12.40
C LEU A 113 -13.21 2.88 12.23
N ALA A 114 -13.87 2.39 13.28
CA ALA A 114 -15.19 1.75 13.18
C ALA A 114 -16.28 2.65 12.57
N ARG A 115 -16.15 3.98 12.69
CA ARG A 115 -17.07 4.96 12.12
C ARG A 115 -16.74 5.39 10.69
N ALA A 116 -15.62 4.92 10.12
CA ALA A 116 -15.27 5.24 8.74
C ALA A 116 -16.31 4.68 7.76
N ARG A 117 -16.55 5.41 6.67
CA ARG A 117 -17.37 4.93 5.55
C ARG A 117 -16.86 3.60 5.00
N ALA A 118 -15.57 3.50 4.85
CA ALA A 118 -14.88 2.28 4.43
C ALA A 118 -13.49 2.19 5.05
N VAL A 119 -13.03 0.96 5.29
CA VAL A 119 -11.67 0.66 5.73
C VAL A 119 -11.11 -0.43 4.82
N SER A 120 -9.92 -0.19 4.25
CA SER A 120 -9.20 -1.16 3.40
C SER A 120 -7.84 -1.47 4.01
N TYR A 121 -7.53 -2.74 4.17
CA TYR A 121 -6.27 -3.20 4.73
C TYR A 121 -5.44 -3.95 3.71
N LEU A 122 -4.22 -3.47 3.46
CA LEU A 122 -3.25 -4.17 2.63
C LEU A 122 -2.57 -5.28 3.43
N SER A 123 -3.01 -6.50 3.20
CA SER A 123 -2.46 -7.73 3.76
C SER A 123 -1.53 -8.42 2.77
N THR A 124 -1.09 -9.63 3.08
CA THR A 124 -0.13 -10.40 2.31
C THR A 124 -0.54 -11.87 2.17
N THR A 125 -0.22 -12.49 1.03
CA THR A 125 -0.37 -13.93 0.83
C THR A 125 0.55 -14.79 1.71
N SER A 126 1.39 -14.19 2.57
CA SER A 126 2.19 -14.94 3.54
C SER A 126 1.33 -15.72 4.53
N VAL A 127 0.09 -15.27 4.79
CA VAL A 127 -0.88 -15.92 5.68
C VAL A 127 -1.26 -17.35 5.26
N TYR A 128 -0.96 -17.75 4.03
CA TYR A 128 -1.20 -19.11 3.54
C TYR A 128 -0.07 -20.11 3.88
N GLY A 129 0.98 -19.69 4.63
CA GLY A 129 2.07 -20.58 5.09
C GLY A 129 2.76 -21.31 3.95
N GLU A 130 2.73 -22.65 3.98
CA GLU A 130 3.35 -23.54 2.98
C GLU A 130 2.36 -24.05 1.91
N THR A 131 1.11 -23.58 1.91
CA THR A 131 0.12 -23.96 0.90
C THR A 131 0.63 -23.70 -0.50
N LYS A 132 0.49 -24.67 -1.40
CA LYS A 132 0.94 -24.64 -2.81
C LYS A 132 -0.25 -24.71 -3.76
N GLY A 133 -0.01 -24.45 -5.03
CA GLY A 133 -1.01 -24.54 -6.10
C GLY A 133 -1.79 -23.26 -6.29
N VAL A 134 -3.05 -23.37 -6.66
CA VAL A 134 -3.95 -22.23 -6.85
C VAL A 134 -4.42 -21.74 -5.49
N ILE A 135 -4.34 -20.43 -5.30
CA ILE A 135 -4.80 -19.73 -4.10
C ILE A 135 -5.89 -18.74 -4.55
N ASP A 136 -7.06 -18.92 -3.99
CA ASP A 136 -8.24 -18.07 -4.17
C ASP A 136 -8.76 -17.53 -2.82
N ASP A 137 -9.87 -16.82 -2.84
CA ASP A 137 -10.47 -16.23 -1.62
C ASP A 137 -11.02 -17.29 -0.64
N GLY A 138 -11.34 -18.51 -1.12
CA GLY A 138 -11.79 -19.63 -0.31
C GLY A 138 -10.66 -20.46 0.31
N THR A 139 -9.41 -20.22 -0.11
CA THR A 139 -8.26 -20.96 0.40
C THR A 139 -8.04 -20.65 1.89
N PRO A 140 -7.95 -21.69 2.77
CA PRO A 140 -7.74 -21.47 4.18
C PRO A 140 -6.34 -20.90 4.47
N VAL A 141 -6.25 -20.01 5.46
CA VAL A 141 -4.96 -19.56 5.98
C VAL A 141 -4.27 -20.68 6.76
N THR A 142 -2.97 -20.54 6.99
CA THR A 142 -2.21 -21.53 7.77
C THR A 142 -2.73 -21.64 9.20
N ASP A 143 -2.81 -22.85 9.72
CA ASP A 143 -3.13 -23.21 11.10
C ASP A 143 -1.89 -23.16 12.03
N THR A 144 -0.70 -23.14 11.43
CA THR A 144 0.60 -23.09 12.12
C THR A 144 1.40 -21.84 11.74
N PRO A 145 0.90 -20.63 12.08
CA PRO A 145 1.52 -19.40 11.64
C PRO A 145 2.86 -19.15 12.35
N THR A 146 3.85 -18.71 11.60
CA THR A 146 5.07 -18.10 12.18
C THR A 146 4.71 -16.82 12.96
N PRO A 147 5.58 -16.30 13.84
CA PRO A 147 5.32 -15.06 14.57
C PRO A 147 4.99 -13.87 13.64
N SER A 148 5.59 -13.81 12.47
CA SER A 148 5.29 -12.78 11.47
C SER A 148 3.90 -12.94 10.87
N GLN A 149 3.52 -14.18 10.52
CA GLN A 149 2.19 -14.48 9.99
C GLN A 149 1.10 -14.26 11.05
N ALA A 150 1.37 -14.62 12.31
CA ALA A 150 0.44 -14.41 13.41
C ALA A 150 0.13 -12.91 13.62
N ARG A 151 1.13 -12.02 13.48
CA ARG A 151 0.89 -10.57 13.52
C ARG A 151 -0.02 -10.11 12.38
N VAL A 152 0.20 -10.60 11.17
CA VAL A 152 -0.65 -10.27 10.01
C VAL A 152 -2.08 -10.75 10.23
N LEU A 153 -2.27 -12.01 10.67
CA LEU A 153 -3.58 -12.58 10.96
C LEU A 153 -4.30 -11.85 12.09
N GLY A 154 -3.56 -11.41 13.12
CA GLY A 154 -4.09 -10.59 14.22
C GLY A 154 -4.59 -9.23 13.73
N ALA A 155 -3.83 -8.56 12.87
CA ALA A 155 -4.25 -7.30 12.25
C ALA A 155 -5.48 -7.51 11.33
N GLU A 156 -5.48 -8.57 10.48
CA GLU A 156 -6.67 -8.91 9.68
C GLU A 156 -7.90 -9.13 10.56
N ALA A 157 -7.77 -9.83 11.67
CA ALA A 157 -8.88 -10.09 12.59
C ALA A 157 -9.41 -8.79 13.21
N ALA A 158 -8.52 -7.90 13.69
CA ALA A 158 -8.89 -6.61 14.26
C ALA A 158 -9.64 -5.72 13.25
N TYR A 159 -9.13 -5.60 12.03
CA TYR A 159 -9.77 -4.76 11.01
C TYR A 159 -11.06 -5.40 10.45
N ARG A 160 -11.12 -6.72 10.28
CA ARG A 160 -12.36 -7.39 9.88
C ARG A 160 -13.48 -7.25 10.89
N ALA A 161 -13.16 -7.21 12.18
CA ALA A 161 -14.14 -7.01 13.25
C ALA A 161 -14.92 -5.68 13.12
N ILE A 162 -14.33 -4.68 12.44
CA ILE A 162 -14.98 -3.40 12.14
C ILE A 162 -15.52 -3.31 10.69
N GLY A 163 -15.55 -4.42 9.96
CA GLY A 163 -16.05 -4.49 8.59
C GLY A 163 -15.04 -3.99 7.53
N ALA A 164 -13.75 -4.02 7.81
CA ALA A 164 -12.74 -3.67 6.81
C ALA A 164 -12.67 -4.70 5.67
N THR A 165 -12.38 -4.22 4.46
CA THR A 165 -12.04 -5.04 3.31
C THR A 165 -10.54 -5.33 3.31
N VAL A 166 -10.16 -6.61 3.21
CA VAL A 166 -8.77 -7.07 3.28
C VAL A 166 -8.31 -7.50 1.88
N LEU A 167 -7.17 -6.95 1.42
CA LEU A 167 -6.54 -7.34 0.16
C LEU A 167 -5.22 -8.07 0.45
N ARG A 168 -5.18 -9.39 0.22
CA ARG A 168 -4.00 -10.24 0.39
C ARG A 168 -3.15 -10.21 -0.87
N ALA A 169 -2.08 -9.41 -0.85
CA ALA A 169 -1.19 -9.21 -1.99
C ALA A 169 0.00 -10.19 -1.97
N PRO A 170 0.42 -10.70 -3.15
CA PRO A 170 1.65 -11.47 -3.32
C PRO A 170 2.88 -10.55 -3.40
N GLY A 171 3.92 -10.96 -4.12
CA GLY A 171 5.10 -10.14 -4.36
C GLY A 171 4.77 -8.83 -5.07
N ILE A 172 4.88 -7.70 -4.38
CA ILE A 172 4.61 -6.37 -4.94
C ILE A 172 5.84 -5.88 -5.69
N TYR A 173 5.64 -5.45 -6.93
CA TYR A 173 6.70 -4.91 -7.78
C TYR A 173 6.32 -3.58 -8.44
N GLY A 174 7.30 -2.92 -9.05
CA GLY A 174 7.17 -1.69 -9.81
C GLY A 174 8.55 -1.23 -10.29
N PRO A 175 8.73 -0.05 -10.87
CA PRO A 175 9.96 0.35 -11.57
C PRO A 175 11.27 0.12 -10.81
N ASP A 176 11.27 0.40 -9.52
CA ASP A 176 12.44 0.37 -8.62
C ASP A 176 12.40 -0.78 -7.59
N ARG A 177 11.45 -1.71 -7.73
CA ARG A 177 11.23 -2.80 -6.78
C ARG A 177 10.75 -4.08 -7.47
N GLY A 178 11.28 -5.21 -7.06
CA GLY A 178 10.80 -6.51 -7.52
C GLY A 178 11.91 -7.43 -7.99
N LEU A 179 11.51 -8.51 -8.66
CA LEU A 179 12.44 -9.56 -9.10
C LEU A 179 13.43 -9.03 -10.15
N HIS A 180 12.97 -8.21 -11.11
CA HIS A 180 13.80 -7.63 -12.16
C HIS A 180 14.93 -6.75 -11.60
N VAL A 181 14.68 -5.98 -10.54
CA VAL A 181 15.71 -5.17 -9.88
C VAL A 181 16.77 -6.07 -9.23
N ARG A 182 16.34 -7.15 -8.58
CA ARG A 182 17.24 -8.10 -7.92
C ARG A 182 18.08 -8.90 -8.92
N VAL A 183 17.50 -9.35 -10.03
CA VAL A 183 18.20 -10.06 -11.10
C VAL A 183 19.24 -9.15 -11.73
N ARG A 184 18.87 -7.95 -12.17
CA ARG A 184 19.78 -6.96 -12.77
C ARG A 184 20.93 -6.54 -11.85
N SER A 185 20.71 -6.53 -10.55
CA SER A 185 21.75 -6.19 -9.57
C SER A 185 22.63 -7.38 -9.15
N GLY A 186 22.45 -8.57 -9.75
CA GLY A 186 23.18 -9.78 -9.39
C GLY A 186 22.86 -10.35 -8.00
N LYS A 187 21.80 -9.86 -7.34
CA LYS A 187 21.43 -10.25 -5.96
C LYS A 187 20.40 -11.37 -5.91
N HIS A 188 20.03 -11.93 -7.05
CA HIS A 188 19.07 -13.01 -7.12
C HIS A 188 19.74 -14.37 -7.25
N GLN A 189 19.16 -15.37 -6.59
CA GLN A 189 19.50 -16.78 -6.72
C GLN A 189 18.22 -17.58 -6.97
N ILE A 190 18.28 -18.60 -7.81
CA ILE A 190 17.14 -19.43 -8.17
C ILE A 190 17.09 -20.63 -7.21
N PRO A 191 15.99 -20.84 -6.46
CA PRO A 191 15.83 -22.02 -5.62
C PRO A 191 15.63 -23.28 -6.47
N GLY A 192 16.55 -24.24 -6.34
CA GLY A 192 16.49 -25.51 -7.07
C GLY A 192 16.45 -25.30 -8.58
N ASP A 193 15.48 -25.93 -9.26
CA ASP A 193 15.29 -25.83 -10.71
C ASP A 193 14.41 -24.64 -11.15
N GLY A 194 13.94 -23.81 -10.20
CA GLY A 194 13.12 -22.63 -10.45
C GLY A 194 11.72 -22.92 -11.00
N ARG A 195 11.20 -24.15 -10.87
CA ARG A 195 9.87 -24.52 -11.38
C ARG A 195 8.72 -24.01 -10.55
N GLY A 196 8.97 -23.59 -9.29
CA GLY A 196 7.94 -23.02 -8.42
C GLY A 196 7.31 -21.77 -9.04
N PHE A 197 5.98 -21.75 -9.04
CA PHE A 197 5.22 -20.59 -9.54
C PHE A 197 5.32 -19.41 -8.58
N VAL A 198 5.54 -18.25 -9.15
CA VAL A 198 5.52 -16.99 -8.41
C VAL A 198 4.39 -16.10 -8.95
N SER A 199 3.56 -15.64 -8.03
CA SER A 199 2.55 -14.63 -8.30
C SER A 199 3.04 -13.27 -7.80
N ARG A 200 2.58 -12.23 -8.46
CA ARG A 200 2.96 -10.84 -8.16
C ARG A 200 1.84 -9.88 -8.50
N ILE A 201 2.01 -8.64 -8.12
CA ILE A 201 1.11 -7.55 -8.53
C ILE A 201 1.91 -6.26 -8.69
N HIS A 202 1.61 -5.50 -9.74
CA HIS A 202 2.18 -4.17 -9.89
C HIS A 202 1.63 -3.20 -8.83
N ALA A 203 2.48 -2.36 -8.28
CA ALA A 203 2.10 -1.47 -7.18
C ALA A 203 1.02 -0.46 -7.57
N ASP A 204 0.96 -0.05 -8.84
CA ASP A 204 -0.08 0.86 -9.33
C ASP A 204 -1.45 0.18 -9.44
N ASP A 205 -1.48 -1.10 -9.86
CA ASP A 205 -2.70 -1.89 -9.91
C ASP A 205 -3.22 -2.21 -8.51
N LEU A 206 -2.31 -2.53 -7.59
CA LEU A 206 -2.66 -2.73 -6.19
C LEU A 206 -3.24 -1.45 -5.55
N ALA A 207 -2.69 -0.28 -5.91
CA ALA A 207 -3.24 1.00 -5.46
C ALA A 207 -4.65 1.24 -6.01
N ALA A 208 -4.89 0.90 -7.28
CA ALA A 208 -6.22 1.00 -7.89
C ALA A 208 -7.24 0.08 -7.20
N LEU A 209 -6.86 -1.16 -6.87
CA LEU A 209 -7.69 -2.11 -6.13
C LEU A 209 -8.00 -1.62 -4.71
N LEU A 210 -7.01 -1.06 -4.00
CA LEU A 210 -7.21 -0.48 -2.67
C LEU A 210 -8.16 0.72 -2.71
N LEU A 211 -8.09 1.56 -3.73
CA LEU A 211 -9.03 2.67 -3.89
C LEU A 211 -10.45 2.19 -4.22
N ALA A 212 -10.58 1.18 -5.08
CA ALA A 212 -11.89 0.64 -5.47
C ALA A 212 -12.55 -0.20 -4.36
N SER A 213 -11.80 -0.65 -3.37
CA SER A 213 -12.33 -1.52 -2.31
C SER A 213 -13.28 -0.80 -1.33
N ASP A 214 -13.47 0.53 -1.47
CA ASP A 214 -14.50 1.27 -0.75
C ASP A 214 -15.94 0.96 -1.20
N ALA A 215 -16.09 0.28 -2.34
CA ALA A 215 -17.39 -0.16 -2.85
C ALA A 215 -17.98 -1.35 -2.08
N VAL A 216 -17.17 -2.02 -1.26
CA VAL A 216 -17.55 -3.24 -0.52
C VAL A 216 -17.11 -3.17 0.95
N ARG A 217 -17.72 -3.97 1.82
CA ARG A 217 -17.36 -4.05 3.24
C ARG A 217 -17.25 -5.50 3.70
N GLY A 218 -16.28 -5.75 4.60
CA GLY A 218 -16.11 -7.04 5.26
C GLY A 218 -15.60 -8.17 4.36
N GLU A 219 -15.20 -7.85 3.14
CA GLU A 219 -14.68 -8.81 2.18
C GLU A 219 -13.20 -9.09 2.37
N THR A 220 -12.78 -10.27 1.98
CA THR A 220 -11.36 -10.62 1.89
C THR A 220 -11.08 -11.12 0.48
N PHE A 221 -10.12 -10.50 -0.19
CA PHE A 221 -9.70 -10.85 -1.54
C PHE A 221 -8.24 -11.25 -1.59
N VAL A 222 -7.92 -12.22 -2.44
CA VAL A 222 -6.57 -12.37 -2.96
C VAL A 222 -6.43 -11.55 -4.22
N VAL A 223 -5.30 -10.85 -4.38
CA VAL A 223 -5.04 -9.97 -5.52
C VAL A 223 -3.73 -10.35 -6.20
N GLY A 224 -3.64 -10.19 -7.50
CA GLY A 224 -2.46 -10.55 -8.28
C GLY A 224 -2.58 -10.10 -9.73
N ASP A 225 -1.48 -10.24 -10.49
CA ASP A 225 -1.53 -10.16 -11.94
C ASP A 225 -2.16 -11.46 -12.53
N LEU A 226 -2.41 -11.45 -13.84
CA LEU A 226 -3.09 -12.57 -14.53
C LEU A 226 -2.11 -13.61 -15.07
N GLU A 227 -0.79 -13.44 -14.84
CA GLU A 227 0.24 -14.34 -15.38
C GLU A 227 1.17 -14.86 -14.26
N PRO A 228 0.69 -15.69 -13.32
CA PRO A 228 1.59 -16.42 -12.45
C PRO A 228 2.45 -17.37 -13.31
N ALA A 229 3.76 -17.33 -13.15
CA ALA A 229 4.69 -18.11 -13.97
C ALA A 229 5.78 -18.77 -13.13
N PRO A 230 6.39 -19.89 -13.60
CA PRO A 230 7.56 -20.46 -12.96
C PRO A 230 8.66 -19.40 -12.80
N GLN A 231 9.34 -19.41 -11.66
CA GLN A 231 10.35 -18.39 -11.36
C GLN A 231 11.44 -18.34 -12.43
N ARG A 232 11.92 -19.51 -12.91
CA ARG A 232 12.93 -19.61 -13.97
C ARG A 232 12.49 -18.91 -15.27
N ASP A 233 11.21 -19.00 -15.65
CA ASP A 233 10.70 -18.45 -16.89
C ASP A 233 10.61 -16.90 -16.78
N VAL A 234 10.24 -16.40 -15.61
CA VAL A 234 10.28 -14.95 -15.32
C VAL A 234 11.69 -14.41 -15.33
N VAL A 235 12.64 -15.14 -14.72
CA VAL A 235 14.05 -14.76 -14.69
C VAL A 235 14.66 -14.79 -16.10
N ALA A 236 14.36 -15.84 -16.89
CA ALA A 236 14.84 -15.93 -18.28
C ALA A 236 14.36 -14.73 -19.10
N TRP A 237 13.08 -14.39 -19.00
CA TRP A 237 12.52 -13.21 -19.68
C TRP A 237 13.21 -11.91 -19.20
N ILE A 238 13.45 -11.75 -17.90
CA ILE A 238 14.15 -10.57 -17.37
C ILE A 238 15.57 -10.47 -17.95
N CYS A 239 16.31 -11.57 -17.97
CA CYS A 239 17.67 -11.57 -18.48
C CYS A 239 17.73 -11.26 -19.98
N GLU A 240 16.83 -11.82 -20.76
CA GLU A 240 16.69 -11.51 -22.19
C GLU A 240 16.32 -10.05 -22.42
N HIS A 241 15.28 -9.57 -21.74
CA HIS A 241 14.75 -8.21 -21.91
C HIS A 241 15.75 -7.12 -21.48
N TYR A 242 16.49 -7.34 -20.39
CA TYR A 242 17.43 -6.35 -19.84
C TYR A 242 18.89 -6.59 -20.24
N GLY A 243 19.22 -7.69 -20.91
CA GLY A 243 20.59 -8.01 -21.30
C GLY A 243 21.49 -8.28 -20.08
N CYS A 244 21.03 -9.06 -19.10
CA CYS A 244 21.80 -9.39 -17.91
C CYS A 244 22.01 -10.91 -17.76
N ASP A 245 23.04 -11.30 -17.00
CA ASP A 245 23.38 -12.69 -16.79
C ASP A 245 22.30 -13.45 -16.01
N TYR A 246 22.14 -14.73 -16.36
CA TYR A 246 21.20 -15.60 -15.67
C TYR A 246 21.74 -15.97 -14.27
N PRO A 247 20.96 -15.78 -13.20
CA PRO A 247 21.40 -16.05 -11.83
C PRO A 247 21.72 -17.53 -11.58
N PRO A 248 22.63 -17.83 -10.65
CA PRO A 248 22.92 -19.22 -10.29
C PRO A 248 21.75 -19.88 -9.58
N SER A 249 21.59 -21.20 -9.84
CA SER A 249 20.75 -22.08 -9.03
C SER A 249 21.44 -22.45 -7.75
N VAL A 250 20.69 -22.48 -6.66
CA VAL A 250 21.16 -22.91 -5.33
C VAL A 250 20.14 -23.84 -4.67
N PRO A 251 20.56 -24.69 -3.72
CA PRO A 251 19.62 -25.47 -2.91
C PRO A 251 18.53 -24.58 -2.30
N PRO A 252 17.25 -25.00 -2.31
CA PRO A 252 16.13 -24.15 -1.83
C PRO A 252 16.30 -23.66 -0.39
N GLU A 253 16.95 -24.42 0.47
CA GLU A 253 17.24 -24.07 1.86
C GLU A 253 18.19 -22.88 2.03
N GLN A 254 18.96 -22.54 0.99
CA GLN A 254 19.89 -21.41 1.00
C GLN A 254 19.23 -20.07 0.64
N VAL A 255 18.00 -20.08 0.20
CA VAL A 255 17.24 -18.85 -0.08
C VAL A 255 16.16 -18.62 0.96
N HIS A 256 15.74 -17.36 1.09
CA HIS A 256 14.64 -17.00 1.98
C HIS A 256 13.36 -17.76 1.62
N GLU A 257 12.56 -18.16 2.61
CA GLU A 257 11.32 -18.94 2.45
C GLU A 257 10.35 -18.38 1.41
N THR A 258 10.27 -17.05 1.29
CA THR A 258 9.38 -16.37 0.33
C THR A 258 9.74 -16.67 -1.13
N LEU A 259 10.99 -17.07 -1.43
CA LEU A 259 11.45 -17.43 -2.77
C LEU A 259 11.18 -18.89 -3.11
N ARG A 260 10.85 -19.73 -2.13
CA ARG A 260 10.58 -21.16 -2.29
C ARG A 260 9.09 -21.47 -2.53
N ARG A 261 8.26 -20.43 -2.49
CA ARG A 261 6.81 -20.59 -2.65
C ARG A 261 6.45 -21.01 -4.06
N ASP A 262 5.44 -21.86 -4.15
CA ASP A 262 4.87 -22.36 -5.41
C ASP A 262 3.37 -22.08 -5.42
N ARG A 263 2.99 -20.87 -5.84
CA ARG A 263 1.60 -20.40 -5.77
C ARG A 263 1.18 -19.65 -7.02
N ARG A 264 -0.05 -19.92 -7.41
CA ARG A 264 -0.79 -19.24 -8.47
C ARG A 264 -1.97 -18.53 -7.85
N ILE A 265 -1.90 -17.22 -7.72
CA ILE A 265 -3.03 -16.44 -7.21
C ILE A 265 -4.08 -16.32 -8.30
N ASP A 266 -5.35 -16.61 -7.94
CA ASP A 266 -6.50 -16.31 -8.77
C ASP A 266 -7.18 -15.01 -8.29
N PRO A 267 -6.97 -13.87 -8.96
CA PRO A 267 -7.55 -12.60 -8.58
C PRO A 267 -8.95 -12.36 -9.19
N THR A 268 -9.54 -13.33 -9.89
CA THR A 268 -10.74 -13.15 -10.71
C THR A 268 -11.89 -12.52 -9.93
N ARG A 269 -12.17 -13.01 -8.72
CA ARG A 269 -13.24 -12.46 -7.88
C ARG A 269 -12.96 -11.03 -7.46
N ALA A 270 -11.72 -10.71 -7.05
CA ALA A 270 -11.33 -9.35 -6.67
C ALA A 270 -11.53 -8.38 -7.83
N LEU A 271 -11.00 -8.70 -9.02
CA LEU A 271 -11.09 -7.86 -10.20
C LEU A 271 -12.54 -7.62 -10.64
N HIS A 272 -13.35 -8.68 -10.65
CA HIS A 272 -14.76 -8.59 -11.01
C HIS A 272 -15.56 -7.76 -9.99
N THR A 273 -15.42 -8.06 -8.70
CA THR A 273 -16.21 -7.41 -7.64
C THR A 273 -15.84 -5.93 -7.48
N LEU A 274 -14.56 -5.59 -7.61
CA LEU A 274 -14.07 -4.22 -7.48
C LEU A 274 -14.13 -3.44 -8.79
N GLY A 275 -14.48 -4.08 -9.92
CA GLY A 275 -14.59 -3.45 -11.22
C GLY A 275 -13.27 -2.87 -11.74
N VAL A 276 -12.14 -3.49 -11.40
CA VAL A 276 -10.81 -3.01 -11.76
C VAL A 276 -10.22 -3.83 -12.90
N SER A 277 -9.81 -3.14 -13.97
CA SER A 277 -8.96 -3.70 -15.02
C SER A 277 -7.50 -3.37 -14.73
N LEU A 278 -6.64 -4.38 -14.74
CA LEU A 278 -5.22 -4.19 -14.46
C LEU A 278 -4.54 -3.43 -15.62
N ARG A 279 -3.76 -2.42 -15.28
CA ARG A 279 -2.88 -1.73 -16.22
C ARG A 279 -1.68 -2.60 -16.59
N HIS A 280 -1.22 -3.43 -15.65
CA HIS A 280 -0.12 -4.35 -15.80
C HIS A 280 -0.59 -5.79 -15.55
N PRO A 281 -1.33 -6.40 -16.49
CA PRO A 281 -1.91 -7.72 -16.32
C PRO A 281 -0.86 -8.86 -16.28
N SER A 282 0.39 -8.55 -16.60
CA SER A 282 1.48 -9.51 -16.55
C SER A 282 2.79 -8.84 -16.12
N PHE A 283 3.76 -9.66 -15.68
CA PHE A 283 5.10 -9.17 -15.39
C PHE A 283 5.78 -8.56 -16.63
N ARG A 284 5.43 -9.02 -17.84
CA ARG A 284 5.99 -8.50 -19.11
C ARG A 284 5.58 -7.04 -19.32
N SER A 285 4.31 -6.73 -19.08
CA SER A 285 3.82 -5.37 -19.21
C SER A 285 4.24 -4.45 -18.07
N GLY A 286 4.49 -5.03 -16.88
CA GLY A 286 4.82 -4.24 -15.68
C GLY A 286 6.32 -4.08 -15.39
N MET A 287 7.18 -4.86 -16.06
CA MET A 287 8.64 -4.79 -15.92
C MET A 287 9.30 -4.29 -17.21
N GLN A 288 8.65 -3.40 -17.96
CA GLN A 288 9.20 -2.78 -19.16
C GLN A 288 10.31 -1.77 -18.81
N ARG A 289 11.21 -1.52 -19.76
CA ARG A 289 12.17 -0.42 -19.64
C ARG A 289 11.43 0.91 -19.78
N GLU A 290 11.95 1.95 -19.15
CA GLU A 290 11.41 3.32 -19.33
C GLU A 290 11.42 3.76 -20.82
N ASP A 291 12.41 3.26 -21.58
CA ASP A 291 12.52 3.56 -23.02
C ASP A 291 11.44 2.85 -23.86
N ASP A 292 10.99 1.66 -23.45
CA ASP A 292 9.95 0.91 -24.18
C ASP A 292 8.58 1.60 -24.04
N ALA A 293 8.34 2.32 -22.95
CA ALA A 293 7.11 3.06 -22.72
C ALA A 293 6.97 4.31 -23.64
N ARG A 294 8.11 4.85 -24.13
CA ARG A 294 8.12 6.04 -25.02
C ARG A 294 7.90 5.69 -26.48
N THR A 295 7.99 4.42 -26.86
CA THR A 295 7.79 3.96 -28.25
C THR A 295 6.39 3.42 -28.51
N ALA A 296 5.52 3.38 -27.50
CA ALA A 296 4.15 2.84 -27.57
C ALA A 296 3.05 3.92 -27.67
N ASP A 297 3.43 5.21 -27.61
CA ASP A 297 2.58 6.38 -27.89
C ASP A 297 2.86 6.89 -29.33
#